data_a263defaa26e6c18c450938649366949
#
_entry.id   a263defaa26e6c18c450938649366949
#
_cell.length_a   1.000
_cell.length_b   1.000
_cell.length_c   1.000
_cell.angle_alpha   90.00
_cell.angle_beta   90.00
_cell.angle_gamma   90.00
#
_symmetry.space_group_name_H-M   'P 1'
#
loop_
_entity.id
_entity.type
_entity.pdbx_description
1 polymer ?
#
loop_
_entity_poly.entity_id
_entity_poly.type
_entity_poly.pdbx_seq_one_letter_code
_entity_poly.pdbx_strand_id
1 'polypeptide(L)'
;MISGAGIAGLTAALALEAKGFSVAIFDKAPRFSEVGAGLQLAPNATRLLARLGVLDRLMAQAVLPDALYLQDGTNGRPLLRMALREAAETRWNAPYLVCHRADLQAALAATVSERPAIALRLDSSVVSHRAGGDGAIVQIDAGDRIEEHRGALLLGCDGVWSARRAAVEHDRSTTFTGHIAWRASLPREALPQAFETALPDSISVSAWLGRGVHFIIYPVKAGKFFNFVAITRGRDPGREWSSKGDSIALAAAFSGWHSAIHAIIRAAADEWTFWPLFQINRPRFILGDRIVLLGDAAHAMTPFAAQGSAMAIEDSCALAVALSRDEAGWPAALARFNKERLARVASVARRGSLNRFAYHTAGPLALGRNMFLRSRPPERFLADLDWLYGYDGTGFRSNE
;
A
#
# COMPACT_ATOMS: atom_id res chain seq x y z
N MET A 1 -17.65 9.46 11.00
CA MET A 1 -18.15 8.68 9.85
C MET A 1 -17.02 8.44 8.88
N ILE A 2 -17.00 7.28 8.22
CA ILE A 2 -15.93 6.88 7.27
C ILE A 2 -16.58 6.46 5.95
N SER A 3 -16.11 7.01 4.83
CA SER A 3 -16.49 6.62 3.47
C SER A 3 -15.41 5.72 2.88
N GLY A 4 -15.71 4.43 2.73
CA GLY A 4 -14.83 3.39 2.21
C GLY A 4 -14.30 2.44 3.28
N ALA A 5 -14.51 1.12 3.10
CA ALA A 5 -14.05 0.02 3.96
C ALA A 5 -12.80 -0.68 3.38
N GLY A 6 -11.92 0.07 2.73
CA GLY A 6 -10.58 -0.37 2.37
C GLY A 6 -9.64 -0.40 3.58
N ILE A 7 -8.35 -0.68 3.33
CA ILE A 7 -7.31 -0.73 4.39
C ILE A 7 -7.32 0.56 5.23
N ALA A 8 -7.37 1.75 4.60
CA ALA A 8 -7.41 3.02 5.31
C ALA A 8 -8.64 3.14 6.23
N GLY A 9 -9.84 2.87 5.71
CA GLY A 9 -11.09 3.06 6.47
C GLY A 9 -11.24 2.09 7.62
N LEU A 10 -10.95 0.81 7.41
CA LEU A 10 -11.01 -0.20 8.47
C LEU A 10 -9.96 0.08 9.55
N THR A 11 -8.74 0.46 9.17
CA THR A 11 -7.69 0.84 10.14
C THR A 11 -8.07 2.10 10.91
N ALA A 12 -8.63 3.12 10.23
CA ALA A 12 -9.08 4.34 10.89
C ALA A 12 -10.20 4.07 11.91
N ALA A 13 -11.11 3.16 11.58
CA ALA A 13 -12.17 2.78 12.51
C ALA A 13 -11.62 2.16 13.78
N LEU A 14 -10.72 1.17 13.66
CA LEU A 14 -10.07 0.54 14.82
C LEU A 14 -9.24 1.53 15.63
N ALA A 15 -8.48 2.39 14.96
CA ALA A 15 -7.63 3.37 15.63
C ALA A 15 -8.45 4.42 16.41
N LEU A 16 -9.56 4.88 15.84
CA LEU A 16 -10.47 5.82 16.50
C LEU A 16 -11.25 5.16 17.65
N GLU A 17 -11.74 3.96 17.43
CA GLU A 17 -12.45 3.19 18.50
C GLU A 17 -11.53 2.97 19.70
N ALA A 18 -10.26 2.60 19.48
CA ALA A 18 -9.26 2.47 20.55
C ALA A 18 -8.99 3.79 21.31
N LYS A 19 -9.48 4.93 20.81
CA LYS A 19 -9.45 6.25 21.46
C LYS A 19 -10.81 6.68 22.01
N GLY A 20 -11.80 5.77 22.05
CA GLY A 20 -13.12 6.02 22.64
C GLY A 20 -14.13 6.66 21.69
N PHE A 21 -13.85 6.74 20.38
CA PHE A 21 -14.81 7.26 19.40
C PHE A 21 -15.78 6.17 18.93
N SER A 22 -17.05 6.51 18.77
CA SER A 22 -18.01 5.70 18.01
C SER A 22 -17.84 5.95 16.51
N VAL A 23 -17.83 4.89 15.70
CA VAL A 23 -17.52 4.97 14.28
C VAL A 23 -18.58 4.30 13.43
N ALA A 24 -19.02 4.98 12.35
CA ALA A 24 -19.82 4.38 11.30
C ALA A 24 -19.03 4.36 9.99
N ILE A 25 -18.92 3.18 9.36
CA ILE A 25 -18.25 2.96 8.08
C ILE A 25 -19.30 2.64 7.03
N PHE A 26 -19.20 3.28 5.88
CA PHE A 26 -20.05 3.05 4.71
C PHE A 26 -19.19 2.67 3.51
N ASP A 27 -19.50 1.56 2.86
CA ASP A 27 -18.84 1.12 1.64
C ASP A 27 -19.86 0.73 0.58
N LYS A 28 -19.63 1.17 -0.66
CA LYS A 28 -20.51 0.87 -1.80
C LYS A 28 -20.47 -0.59 -2.23
N ALA A 29 -19.44 -1.33 -1.87
CA ALA A 29 -19.33 -2.74 -2.24
C ALA A 29 -20.29 -3.59 -1.41
N PRO A 30 -21.04 -4.52 -2.00
CA PRO A 30 -21.96 -5.40 -1.27
C PRO A 30 -21.21 -6.46 -0.44
N ARG A 31 -19.95 -6.71 -0.76
CA ARG A 31 -19.08 -7.65 -0.05
C ARG A 31 -17.62 -7.28 -0.28
N PHE A 32 -16.76 -7.69 0.61
CA PHE A 32 -15.32 -7.63 0.37
C PHE A 32 -14.96 -8.58 -0.77
N SER A 33 -14.22 -8.06 -1.76
CA SER A 33 -13.81 -8.85 -2.92
C SER A 33 -12.43 -9.47 -2.69
N GLU A 34 -12.23 -10.68 -3.18
CA GLU A 34 -10.92 -11.32 -3.19
C GLU A 34 -9.97 -10.74 -4.25
N VAL A 35 -10.42 -9.73 -5.00
CA VAL A 35 -9.61 -9.09 -6.04
C VAL A 35 -8.49 -8.30 -5.37
N GLY A 36 -7.27 -8.75 -5.59
CA GLY A 36 -6.12 -8.07 -5.03
C GLY A 36 -4.82 -8.73 -5.47
N ALA A 37 -3.77 -7.96 -5.33
CA ALA A 37 -2.41 -8.43 -5.51
C ALA A 37 -1.75 -8.61 -4.14
N GLY A 38 -0.57 -9.21 -4.15
CA GLY A 38 0.26 -9.24 -2.96
C GLY A 38 0.64 -7.84 -2.48
N LEU A 39 0.84 -7.72 -1.20
CA LEU A 39 1.33 -6.55 -0.49
C LEU A 39 2.61 -6.88 0.27
N GLN A 40 3.43 -5.86 0.45
CA GLN A 40 4.56 -5.88 1.37
C GLN A 40 4.22 -4.93 2.52
N LEU A 41 4.33 -5.40 3.76
CA LEU A 41 4.09 -4.62 4.96
C LEU A 41 5.38 -4.56 5.78
N ALA A 42 5.95 -3.37 5.82
CA ALA A 42 7.17 -3.11 6.57
C ALA A 42 6.88 -2.82 8.06
N PRO A 43 7.89 -2.85 8.93
CA PRO A 43 7.76 -2.69 10.39
C PRO A 43 6.95 -1.48 10.86
N ASN A 44 6.97 -0.36 10.14
CA ASN A 44 6.13 0.80 10.44
C ASN A 44 4.63 0.50 10.39
N ALA A 45 4.19 -0.39 9.50
CA ALA A 45 2.78 -0.80 9.40
C ALA A 45 2.44 -1.94 10.37
N THR A 46 3.27 -2.99 10.42
CA THR A 46 2.98 -4.18 11.22
C THR A 46 2.95 -3.90 12.72
N ARG A 47 3.79 -2.99 13.21
CA ARG A 47 3.75 -2.49 14.59
C ARG A 47 2.41 -1.85 14.93
N LEU A 48 1.84 -1.07 14.02
CA LEU A 48 0.54 -0.42 14.22
C LEU A 48 -0.60 -1.44 14.14
N LEU A 49 -0.53 -2.41 13.22
CA LEU A 49 -1.49 -3.51 13.14
C LEU A 49 -1.47 -4.39 14.41
N ALA A 50 -0.30 -4.61 15.01
CA ALA A 50 -0.18 -5.32 16.29
C ALA A 50 -0.90 -4.57 17.41
N ARG A 51 -0.70 -3.26 17.53
CA ARG A 51 -1.39 -2.42 18.51
C ARG A 51 -2.90 -2.40 18.36
N LEU A 52 -3.40 -2.59 17.14
CA LEU A 52 -4.83 -2.65 16.82
C LEU A 52 -5.42 -4.08 16.97
N GLY A 53 -4.61 -5.08 17.32
CA GLY A 53 -5.04 -6.47 17.45
C GLY A 53 -5.31 -7.19 16.12
N VAL A 54 -4.76 -6.69 15.02
CA VAL A 54 -4.96 -7.24 13.67
C VAL A 54 -3.84 -8.20 13.25
N LEU A 55 -2.61 -7.97 13.74
CA LEU A 55 -1.41 -8.64 13.22
C LEU A 55 -1.48 -10.16 13.36
N ASP A 56 -1.89 -10.69 14.51
CA ASP A 56 -1.93 -12.14 14.76
C ASP A 56 -2.85 -12.88 13.79
N ARG A 57 -4.00 -12.26 13.43
CA ARG A 57 -4.91 -12.82 12.42
C ARG A 57 -4.27 -12.84 11.04
N LEU A 58 -3.51 -11.80 10.70
CA LEU A 58 -2.83 -11.71 9.41
C LEU A 58 -1.67 -12.70 9.32
N MET A 59 -0.96 -12.94 10.42
CA MET A 59 0.19 -13.85 10.47
C MET A 59 -0.14 -15.27 10.01
N ALA A 60 -1.38 -15.74 10.21
CA ALA A 60 -1.81 -17.07 9.76
C ALA A 60 -1.74 -17.27 8.23
N GLN A 61 -1.83 -16.18 7.45
CA GLN A 61 -1.80 -16.20 5.98
C GLN A 61 -0.58 -15.47 5.40
N ALA A 62 0.17 -14.77 6.22
CA ALA A 62 1.34 -14.02 5.79
C ALA A 62 2.57 -14.92 5.64
N VAL A 63 3.57 -14.39 4.94
CA VAL A 63 4.92 -14.95 4.91
C VAL A 63 5.89 -13.91 5.44
N LEU A 64 6.80 -14.31 6.30
CA LEU A 64 7.92 -13.50 6.78
C LEU A 64 9.13 -13.82 5.88
N PRO A 65 9.49 -12.94 4.95
CA PRO A 65 10.60 -13.20 4.07
C PRO A 65 11.93 -13.13 4.82
N ASP A 66 12.80 -14.11 4.58
CA ASP A 66 14.15 -14.14 5.16
C ASP A 66 15.00 -12.99 4.64
N ALA A 67 14.85 -12.65 3.35
CA ALA A 67 15.64 -11.62 2.73
C ALA A 67 14.87 -10.85 1.64
N LEU A 68 15.41 -9.69 1.26
CA LEU A 68 15.12 -9.02 0.01
C LEU A 68 16.36 -9.10 -0.88
N TYR A 69 16.16 -9.60 -2.09
CA TYR A 69 17.17 -9.65 -3.12
C TYR A 69 16.91 -8.60 -4.19
N LEU A 70 17.97 -7.90 -4.61
CA LEU A 70 18.00 -7.17 -5.87
C LEU A 70 18.83 -7.97 -6.85
N GLN A 71 18.30 -8.22 -8.04
CA GLN A 71 18.92 -9.03 -9.08
C GLN A 71 18.97 -8.27 -10.39
N ASP A 72 19.97 -8.60 -11.21
CA ASP A 72 20.05 -8.10 -12.58
C ASP A 72 19.03 -8.85 -13.46
N GLY A 73 18.13 -8.12 -14.10
CA GLY A 73 17.04 -8.70 -14.90
C GLY A 73 17.51 -9.48 -16.13
N THR A 74 18.69 -9.18 -16.66
CA THR A 74 19.18 -9.80 -17.88
C THR A 74 19.86 -11.15 -17.63
N ASN A 75 20.57 -11.30 -16.52
CA ASN A 75 21.39 -12.48 -16.24
C ASN A 75 21.12 -13.15 -14.89
N GLY A 76 20.16 -12.65 -14.11
CA GLY A 76 19.77 -13.20 -12.80
C GLY A 76 20.80 -13.03 -11.69
N ARG A 77 21.95 -12.36 -11.95
CA ARG A 77 22.99 -12.23 -10.93
C ARG A 77 22.54 -11.38 -9.74
N PRO A 78 22.81 -11.80 -8.51
CA PRO A 78 22.48 -11.00 -7.33
C PRO A 78 23.31 -9.70 -7.30
N LEU A 79 22.66 -8.60 -7.01
CA LEU A 79 23.25 -7.27 -6.83
C LEU A 79 23.33 -6.90 -5.35
N LEU A 80 22.35 -7.30 -4.57
CA LEU A 80 22.25 -7.04 -3.13
C LEU A 80 21.36 -8.11 -2.48
N ARG A 81 21.74 -8.54 -1.28
CA ARG A 81 20.88 -9.29 -0.35
C ARG A 81 20.79 -8.53 0.96
N MET A 82 19.59 -8.26 1.41
CA MET A 82 19.31 -7.70 2.75
C MET A 82 18.56 -8.75 3.57
N ALA A 83 19.12 -9.15 4.71
CA ALA A 83 18.44 -10.02 5.67
C ALA A 83 17.28 -9.24 6.31
N LEU A 84 16.02 -9.64 6.01
CA LEU A 84 14.86 -8.88 6.47
C LEU A 84 14.31 -9.39 7.80
N ARG A 85 14.18 -10.71 7.95
CA ARG A 85 13.52 -11.30 9.12
C ARG A 85 14.21 -10.87 10.42
N GLU A 86 15.48 -11.19 10.54
CA GLU A 86 16.27 -10.86 11.72
C GLU A 86 16.35 -9.33 11.94
N ALA A 87 16.65 -8.57 10.86
CA ALA A 87 16.75 -7.13 10.97
C ALA A 87 15.41 -6.46 11.35
N ALA A 88 14.29 -6.99 10.90
CA ALA A 88 12.97 -6.46 11.24
C ALA A 88 12.68 -6.59 12.74
N GLU A 89 12.99 -7.73 13.31
CA GLU A 89 12.81 -8.01 14.73
C GLU A 89 13.79 -7.24 15.60
N THR A 90 15.09 -7.31 15.31
CA THR A 90 16.13 -6.74 16.16
C THR A 90 16.28 -5.24 16.03
N ARG A 91 16.12 -4.69 14.80
CA ARG A 91 16.36 -3.28 14.51
C ARG A 91 15.10 -2.41 14.66
N TRP A 92 13.94 -2.93 14.28
CA TRP A 92 12.68 -2.16 14.25
C TRP A 92 11.60 -2.73 15.17
N ASN A 93 11.87 -3.82 15.86
CA ASN A 93 10.98 -4.46 16.83
C ASN A 93 9.56 -4.69 16.28
N ALA A 94 9.46 -5.11 15.02
CA ALA A 94 8.23 -5.49 14.36
C ALA A 94 8.54 -6.26 13.08
N PRO A 95 7.74 -7.27 12.68
CA PRO A 95 8.04 -8.10 11.53
C PRO A 95 7.90 -7.33 10.20
N TYR A 96 8.71 -7.70 9.22
CA TYR A 96 8.44 -7.43 7.82
C TYR A 96 7.69 -8.63 7.24
N LEU A 97 6.57 -8.41 6.57
CA LEU A 97 5.79 -9.51 6.03
C LEU A 97 5.27 -9.20 4.62
N VAL A 98 4.95 -10.26 3.89
CA VAL A 98 4.23 -10.22 2.63
C VAL A 98 2.94 -11.01 2.76
N CYS A 99 1.87 -10.50 2.20
CA CYS A 99 0.54 -11.12 2.26
C CYS A 99 -0.28 -10.78 1.02
N HIS A 100 -1.40 -11.45 0.84
CA HIS A 100 -2.38 -11.02 -0.15
C HIS A 100 -3.20 -9.84 0.40
N ARG A 101 -3.57 -8.87 -0.46
CA ARG A 101 -4.33 -7.69 -0.02
C ARG A 101 -5.67 -8.06 0.61
N ALA A 102 -6.33 -9.08 0.07
CA ALA A 102 -7.60 -9.56 0.61
C ALA A 102 -7.43 -10.12 2.02
N ASP A 103 -6.31 -10.80 2.34
CA ASP A 103 -6.05 -11.35 3.67
C ASP A 103 -5.91 -10.23 4.72
N LEU A 104 -5.22 -9.14 4.37
CA LEU A 104 -5.14 -7.96 5.24
C LEU A 104 -6.51 -7.31 5.44
N GLN A 105 -7.29 -7.14 4.36
CA GLN A 105 -8.63 -6.57 4.46
C GLN A 105 -9.56 -7.46 5.29
N ALA A 106 -9.50 -8.78 5.11
CA ALA A 106 -10.28 -9.74 5.89
C ALA A 106 -9.91 -9.70 7.38
N ALA A 107 -8.61 -9.66 7.72
CA ALA A 107 -8.15 -9.54 9.10
C ALA A 107 -8.63 -8.24 9.76
N LEU A 108 -8.55 -7.11 9.05
CA LEU A 108 -9.08 -5.82 9.51
C LEU A 108 -10.61 -5.87 9.72
N ALA A 109 -11.35 -6.39 8.74
CA ALA A 109 -12.80 -6.49 8.80
C ALA A 109 -13.28 -7.41 9.94
N ALA A 110 -12.61 -8.55 10.13
CA ALA A 110 -12.89 -9.46 11.25
C ALA A 110 -12.66 -8.77 12.60
N THR A 111 -11.58 -8.01 12.75
CA THR A 111 -11.30 -7.27 13.98
C THR A 111 -12.33 -6.15 14.19
N VAL A 112 -12.76 -5.46 13.13
CA VAL A 112 -13.82 -4.44 13.17
C VAL A 112 -15.14 -5.04 13.63
N SER A 113 -15.51 -6.23 13.15
CA SER A 113 -16.79 -6.88 13.52
C SER A 113 -16.90 -7.27 14.99
N GLU A 114 -15.78 -7.36 15.69
CA GLU A 114 -15.73 -7.65 17.15
C GLU A 114 -15.82 -6.37 18.02
N ARG A 115 -15.90 -5.18 17.42
CA ARG A 115 -15.92 -3.90 18.13
C ARG A 115 -17.32 -3.29 18.14
N PRO A 116 -18.04 -3.34 19.29
CA PRO A 116 -19.43 -2.86 19.36
C PRO A 116 -19.60 -1.37 19.01
N ALA A 117 -18.55 -0.56 19.22
CA ALA A 117 -18.58 0.87 18.91
C ALA A 117 -18.34 1.19 17.42
N ILE A 118 -18.14 0.16 16.57
CA ILE A 118 -17.96 0.33 15.13
C ILE A 118 -19.15 -0.29 14.38
N ALA A 119 -19.90 0.54 13.67
CA ALA A 119 -20.95 0.09 12.75
C ALA A 119 -20.40 0.03 11.32
N LEU A 120 -20.34 -1.16 10.72
CA LEU A 120 -19.93 -1.35 9.32
C LEU A 120 -21.16 -1.64 8.45
N ARG A 121 -21.38 -0.83 7.44
CA ARG A 121 -22.46 -0.98 6.46
C ARG A 121 -21.86 -1.10 5.05
N LEU A 122 -21.96 -2.28 4.49
CA LEU A 122 -21.70 -2.55 3.08
C LEU A 122 -22.95 -2.21 2.26
N ASP A 123 -22.83 -2.23 0.92
CA ASP A 123 -23.89 -1.82 0.00
C ASP A 123 -24.48 -0.44 0.35
N SER A 124 -23.60 0.47 0.73
CA SER A 124 -23.95 1.78 1.28
C SER A 124 -22.97 2.84 0.75
N SER A 125 -23.40 3.57 -0.27
CA SER A 125 -22.56 4.57 -0.94
C SER A 125 -22.77 5.96 -0.38
N VAL A 126 -21.70 6.64 0.04
CA VAL A 126 -21.76 8.08 0.39
C VAL A 126 -21.87 8.88 -0.90
N VAL A 127 -23.06 9.33 -1.25
CA VAL A 127 -23.35 10.05 -2.50
C VAL A 127 -23.18 11.56 -2.40
N SER A 128 -23.43 12.14 -1.24
CA SER A 128 -23.17 13.56 -0.99
C SER A 128 -22.69 13.81 0.43
N HIS A 129 -22.08 14.97 0.63
CA HIS A 129 -21.65 15.40 1.95
C HIS A 129 -21.68 16.93 2.05
N ARG A 130 -21.90 17.41 3.24
CA ARG A 130 -21.74 18.83 3.62
C ARG A 130 -21.09 18.92 4.98
N ALA A 131 -20.19 19.87 5.13
CA ALA A 131 -19.60 20.23 6.41
C ALA A 131 -20.18 21.56 6.86
N GLY A 132 -20.39 21.73 8.17
CA GLY A 132 -20.86 22.99 8.73
C GLY A 132 -21.07 22.89 10.23
N GLY A 133 -20.96 24.02 10.92
CA GLY A 133 -21.22 24.16 12.34
C GLY A 133 -20.65 23.05 13.22
N ASP A 134 -21.52 22.19 13.71
CA ASP A 134 -21.17 21.17 14.71
C ASP A 134 -20.68 19.84 14.12
N GLY A 135 -20.57 19.69 12.77
CA GLY A 135 -20.12 18.40 12.21
C GLY A 135 -20.23 18.27 10.70
N ALA A 136 -20.17 17.04 10.25
CA ALA A 136 -20.39 16.64 8.87
C ALA A 136 -21.73 15.89 8.75
N ILE A 137 -22.40 16.12 7.63
CA ILE A 137 -23.64 15.44 7.25
C ILE A 137 -23.39 14.73 5.93
N VAL A 138 -23.79 13.48 5.83
CA VAL A 138 -23.65 12.65 4.64
C VAL A 138 -25.01 12.10 4.22
N GLN A 139 -25.19 11.97 2.90
CA GLN A 139 -26.29 11.20 2.34
C GLN A 139 -25.74 9.86 1.86
N ILE A 140 -26.39 8.79 2.31
CA ILE A 140 -26.03 7.42 2.00
C ILE A 140 -27.09 6.84 1.07
N ASP A 141 -26.66 6.38 -0.09
CA ASP A 141 -27.47 5.52 -0.94
C ASP A 141 -27.34 4.08 -0.43
N ALA A 142 -28.43 3.56 0.12
CA ALA A 142 -28.54 2.19 0.64
C ALA A 142 -29.33 1.28 -0.32
N GLY A 143 -29.37 1.63 -1.61
CA GLY A 143 -30.00 0.88 -2.69
C GLY A 143 -31.49 1.23 -2.91
N ASP A 144 -32.31 1.17 -1.91
CA ASP A 144 -33.77 1.45 -1.97
C ASP A 144 -34.13 2.85 -1.44
N ARG A 145 -33.21 3.51 -0.72
CA ARG A 145 -33.45 4.80 -0.08
C ARG A 145 -32.17 5.59 0.14
N ILE A 146 -32.33 6.91 0.22
CA ILE A 146 -31.28 7.83 0.66
C ILE A 146 -31.49 8.11 2.15
N GLU A 147 -30.46 7.85 2.94
CA GLU A 147 -30.44 8.12 4.38
C GLU A 147 -29.52 9.30 4.70
N GLU A 148 -29.91 10.16 5.63
CA GLU A 148 -29.04 11.21 6.16
C GLU A 148 -28.38 10.72 7.47
N HIS A 149 -27.06 10.81 7.54
CA HIS A 149 -26.28 10.53 8.76
C HIS A 149 -25.46 11.75 9.16
N ARG A 150 -25.32 11.93 10.48
CA ARG A 150 -24.56 13.03 11.07
C ARG A 150 -23.44 12.51 11.95
N GLY A 151 -22.32 13.21 11.95
CA GLY A 151 -21.18 12.90 12.82
C GLY A 151 -20.23 14.08 12.91
N ALA A 152 -19.36 14.02 13.87
CA ALA A 152 -18.41 15.09 14.14
C ALA A 152 -17.39 15.32 13.01
N LEU A 153 -16.95 14.23 12.36
CA LEU A 153 -16.04 14.27 11.19
C LEU A 153 -16.48 13.26 10.14
N LEU A 154 -16.16 13.57 8.86
CA LEU A 154 -16.18 12.64 7.74
C LEU A 154 -14.75 12.31 7.31
N LEU A 155 -14.41 11.02 7.31
CA LEU A 155 -13.14 10.53 6.76
C LEU A 155 -13.39 9.97 5.36
N GLY A 156 -12.71 10.52 4.36
CA GLY A 156 -12.68 10.02 2.98
C GLY A 156 -11.57 8.99 2.82
N CYS A 157 -11.95 7.71 2.78
CA CYS A 157 -11.07 6.55 2.57
C CYS A 157 -11.41 5.82 1.27
N ASP A 158 -11.92 6.56 0.27
CA ASP A 158 -12.53 6.10 -0.97
C ASP A 158 -11.53 5.97 -2.15
N GLY A 159 -10.24 5.92 -1.83
CA GLY A 159 -9.17 5.57 -2.76
C GLY A 159 -8.76 6.68 -3.72
N VAL A 160 -7.94 6.32 -4.72
CA VAL A 160 -7.32 7.28 -5.66
C VAL A 160 -8.35 8.13 -6.43
N TRP A 161 -9.56 7.62 -6.64
CA TRP A 161 -10.67 8.29 -7.31
C TRP A 161 -11.66 8.91 -6.33
N SER A 162 -11.19 9.35 -5.16
CA SER A 162 -12.01 9.91 -4.10
C SER A 162 -13.01 10.94 -4.60
N ALA A 163 -14.29 10.66 -4.39
CA ALA A 163 -15.36 11.61 -4.66
C ALA A 163 -15.33 12.78 -3.66
N ARG A 164 -14.80 12.56 -2.46
CA ARG A 164 -14.63 13.62 -1.44
C ARG A 164 -13.61 14.65 -1.91
N ARG A 165 -12.47 14.18 -2.44
CA ARG A 165 -11.46 15.07 -3.00
C ARG A 165 -12.00 15.79 -4.26
N ALA A 166 -12.67 15.07 -5.15
CA ALA A 166 -13.20 15.62 -6.39
C ALA A 166 -14.25 16.74 -6.17
N ALA A 167 -14.94 16.72 -5.03
CA ALA A 167 -15.94 17.73 -4.67
C ALA A 167 -15.32 19.11 -4.32
N VAL A 168 -14.02 19.17 -4.06
CA VAL A 168 -13.31 20.42 -3.79
C VAL A 168 -12.70 20.93 -5.10
N GLU A 169 -13.33 21.93 -5.68
CA GLU A 169 -12.89 22.73 -6.83
C GLU A 169 -11.92 22.03 -7.80
N HIS A 170 -12.46 21.36 -8.82
CA HIS A 170 -11.72 20.93 -10.02
C HIS A 170 -10.36 20.27 -9.75
N ASP A 171 -10.27 19.43 -8.69
CA ASP A 171 -9.01 18.78 -8.33
C ASP A 171 -8.51 17.87 -9.46
N ARG A 172 -7.56 18.38 -10.24
CA ARG A 172 -6.83 17.67 -11.29
C ARG A 172 -5.51 17.11 -10.76
N SER A 173 -5.37 16.89 -9.47
CA SER A 173 -4.13 16.41 -8.85
C SER A 173 -3.82 14.95 -9.16
N THR A 174 -4.83 14.15 -9.56
CA THR A 174 -4.64 12.77 -9.99
C THR A 174 -4.09 12.71 -11.40
N THR A 175 -2.91 12.12 -11.58
CA THR A 175 -2.25 12.03 -12.89
C THR A 175 -1.75 10.62 -13.14
N PHE A 176 -1.79 10.19 -14.41
CA PHE A 176 -1.15 8.96 -14.84
C PHE A 176 0.37 9.12 -14.79
N THR A 177 1.06 8.11 -14.26
CA THR A 177 2.52 8.17 -14.01
C THR A 177 3.37 7.77 -15.21
N GLY A 178 2.77 7.36 -16.32
CA GLY A 178 3.47 6.75 -17.46
C GLY A 178 3.85 5.28 -17.23
N HIS A 179 3.33 4.65 -16.16
CA HIS A 179 3.64 3.27 -15.81
C HIS A 179 2.37 2.42 -15.63
N ILE A 180 2.52 1.14 -15.96
CA ILE A 180 1.51 0.10 -15.77
C ILE A 180 2.10 -0.97 -14.86
N ALA A 181 1.36 -1.38 -13.86
CA ALA A 181 1.63 -2.55 -13.06
C ALA A 181 0.86 -3.75 -13.62
N TRP A 182 1.58 -4.78 -14.03
CA TRP A 182 1.04 -6.08 -14.38
C TRP A 182 1.13 -6.98 -13.16
N ARG A 183 0.05 -7.71 -12.89
CA ARG A 183 -0.03 -8.53 -11.68
C ARG A 183 -0.60 -9.89 -12.02
N ALA A 184 0.02 -10.92 -11.47
CA ALA A 184 -0.46 -12.30 -11.53
C ALA A 184 -0.09 -13.02 -10.24
N SER A 185 -0.79 -14.10 -9.95
CA SER A 185 -0.43 -15.03 -8.88
C SER A 185 -0.56 -16.45 -9.39
N LEU A 186 0.43 -17.29 -9.09
CA LEU A 186 0.38 -18.72 -9.42
C LEU A 186 0.52 -19.54 -8.13
N PRO A 187 -0.16 -20.69 -8.05
CA PRO A 187 0.12 -21.66 -7.02
C PRO A 187 1.56 -22.19 -7.17
N ARG A 188 2.19 -22.54 -6.05
CA ARG A 188 3.60 -22.98 -6.02
C ARG A 188 3.85 -24.16 -6.97
N GLU A 189 2.94 -25.10 -7.03
CA GLU A 189 3.02 -26.30 -7.88
C GLU A 189 2.95 -25.99 -9.41
N ALA A 190 2.48 -24.82 -9.78
CA ALA A 190 2.44 -24.37 -11.18
C ALA A 190 3.68 -23.58 -11.60
N LEU A 191 4.67 -23.44 -10.72
CA LEU A 191 5.88 -22.70 -11.05
C LEU A 191 6.76 -23.48 -12.03
N PRO A 192 7.28 -22.83 -13.11
CA PRO A 192 8.24 -23.47 -13.99
C PRO A 192 9.55 -23.82 -13.28
N GLN A 193 10.11 -25.00 -13.50
CA GLN A 193 11.39 -25.41 -12.94
C GLN A 193 12.54 -24.42 -13.21
N ALA A 194 12.56 -23.85 -14.41
CA ALA A 194 13.56 -22.82 -14.78
C ALA A 194 13.50 -21.58 -13.86
N PHE A 195 12.31 -21.27 -13.34
CA PHE A 195 12.13 -20.19 -12.39
C PHE A 195 12.55 -20.59 -10.97
N GLU A 196 12.19 -21.77 -10.51
CA GLU A 196 12.58 -22.28 -9.19
C GLU A 196 14.10 -22.33 -9.03
N THR A 197 14.80 -22.76 -10.10
CA THR A 197 16.26 -22.77 -10.14
C THR A 197 16.90 -21.38 -10.09
N ALA A 198 16.19 -20.35 -10.57
CA ALA A 198 16.69 -18.97 -10.61
C ALA A 198 16.33 -18.17 -9.35
N LEU A 199 15.46 -18.70 -8.48
CA LEU A 199 15.16 -18.07 -7.19
C LEU A 199 16.33 -18.28 -6.22
N PRO A 200 16.75 -17.22 -5.48
CA PRO A 200 17.75 -17.35 -4.43
C PRO A 200 17.32 -18.25 -3.29
N ASP A 201 16.03 -18.16 -2.93
CA ASP A 201 15.32 -19.01 -1.98
C ASP A 201 13.81 -18.88 -2.17
N SER A 202 13.03 -19.75 -1.50
CA SER A 202 11.59 -19.88 -1.70
C SER A 202 10.72 -19.02 -0.80
N ILE A 203 11.31 -18.23 0.09
CA ILE A 203 10.61 -17.42 1.10
C ILE A 203 11.06 -15.96 1.12
N SER A 204 11.81 -15.53 0.14
CA SER A 204 12.31 -14.15 0.06
C SER A 204 11.53 -13.30 -0.95
N VAL A 205 11.67 -11.99 -0.81
CA VAL A 205 11.26 -11.02 -1.84
C VAL A 205 12.41 -10.88 -2.84
N SER A 206 12.13 -10.99 -4.11
CA SER A 206 13.10 -10.82 -5.19
C SER A 206 12.65 -9.71 -6.13
N ALA A 207 13.49 -8.69 -6.33
CA ALA A 207 13.27 -7.62 -7.28
C ALA A 207 14.35 -7.67 -8.38
N TRP A 208 13.90 -7.91 -9.60
CA TRP A 208 14.73 -7.96 -10.80
C TRP A 208 14.70 -6.62 -11.50
N LEU A 209 15.86 -6.05 -11.77
CA LEU A 209 16.05 -4.67 -12.21
C LEU A 209 16.50 -4.62 -13.66
N GLY A 210 15.94 -3.68 -14.44
CA GLY A 210 16.36 -3.51 -15.84
C GLY A 210 15.91 -2.19 -16.46
N ARG A 211 16.31 -1.98 -17.71
CA ARG A 211 16.09 -0.73 -18.43
C ARG A 211 14.60 -0.37 -18.54
N GLY A 212 14.15 0.59 -17.71
CA GLY A 212 12.80 1.13 -17.76
C GLY A 212 11.70 0.20 -17.26
N VAL A 213 12.04 -1.00 -16.81
CA VAL A 213 11.13 -2.02 -16.30
C VAL A 213 11.74 -2.74 -15.10
N HIS A 214 10.90 -3.33 -14.24
CA HIS A 214 11.36 -4.23 -13.18
C HIS A 214 10.30 -5.29 -12.89
N PHE A 215 10.73 -6.37 -12.23
CA PHE A 215 9.87 -7.49 -11.91
C PHE A 215 10.06 -7.87 -10.45
N ILE A 216 8.99 -7.94 -9.67
CA ILE A 216 9.02 -8.26 -8.24
C ILE A 216 8.27 -9.57 -8.01
N ILE A 217 8.84 -10.41 -7.16
CA ILE A 217 8.38 -11.76 -6.88
C ILE A 217 8.43 -11.98 -5.38
N TYR A 218 7.37 -12.53 -4.82
CA TYR A 218 7.35 -12.98 -3.42
C TYR A 218 6.22 -13.98 -3.16
N PRO A 219 6.39 -14.88 -2.18
CA PRO A 219 5.34 -15.81 -1.78
C PRO A 219 4.22 -15.12 -1.01
N VAL A 220 3.00 -15.62 -1.11
CA VAL A 220 1.80 -15.17 -0.39
C VAL A 220 0.96 -16.38 0.03
N LYS A 221 -0.12 -16.15 0.80
CA LYS A 221 -1.03 -17.20 1.30
C LYS A 221 -0.26 -18.35 1.98
N ALA A 222 0.50 -17.99 3.03
CA ALA A 222 1.36 -18.92 3.77
C ALA A 222 2.37 -19.70 2.87
N GLY A 223 2.83 -19.08 1.77
CA GLY A 223 3.78 -19.66 0.84
C GLY A 223 3.19 -20.61 -0.22
N LYS A 224 1.87 -20.79 -0.25
CA LYS A 224 1.18 -21.64 -1.22
C LYS A 224 1.12 -21.03 -2.61
N PHE A 225 1.20 -19.69 -2.72
CA PHE A 225 1.17 -18.95 -3.98
C PHE A 225 2.37 -18.03 -4.09
N PHE A 226 2.74 -17.71 -5.32
CA PHE A 226 3.70 -16.65 -5.63
C PHE A 226 2.97 -15.50 -6.33
N ASN A 227 3.25 -14.30 -5.85
CA ASN A 227 2.75 -13.07 -6.43
C ASN A 227 3.83 -12.46 -7.33
N PHE A 228 3.43 -12.03 -8.51
CA PHE A 228 4.26 -11.40 -9.52
C PHE A 228 3.77 -9.99 -9.81
N VAL A 229 4.69 -9.03 -9.79
CA VAL A 229 4.42 -7.65 -10.16
C VAL A 229 5.46 -7.19 -11.17
N ALA A 230 5.03 -6.98 -12.41
CA ALA A 230 5.87 -6.40 -13.45
C ALA A 230 5.48 -4.93 -13.64
N ILE A 231 6.44 -4.02 -13.63
CA ILE A 231 6.21 -2.61 -13.92
C ILE A 231 6.82 -2.27 -15.26
N THR A 232 5.99 -1.76 -16.16
CA THR A 232 6.40 -1.33 -17.51
C THR A 232 6.01 0.12 -17.75
N ARG A 233 6.57 0.73 -18.77
CA ARG A 233 6.05 1.98 -19.32
C ARG A 233 4.77 1.70 -20.10
N GLY A 234 3.85 2.64 -20.14
CA GLY A 234 2.61 2.52 -20.89
C GLY A 234 1.98 3.87 -21.21
N ARG A 235 0.93 3.82 -22.00
CA ARG A 235 0.08 4.98 -22.31
C ARG A 235 -1.09 5.00 -21.31
N ASP A 236 -1.67 6.17 -21.10
CA ASP A 236 -2.85 6.32 -20.25
C ASP A 236 -4.05 5.62 -20.90
N PRO A 237 -4.58 4.53 -20.29
CA PRO A 237 -5.76 3.83 -20.81
C PRO A 237 -7.08 4.44 -20.30
N GLY A 238 -7.03 5.60 -19.64
CA GLY A 238 -8.18 6.21 -18.98
C GLY A 238 -8.44 5.63 -17.58
N ARG A 239 -9.71 5.68 -17.16
CA ARG A 239 -10.11 5.24 -15.81
C ARG A 239 -10.38 3.73 -15.70
N GLU A 240 -10.05 2.94 -16.68
CA GLU A 240 -10.13 1.48 -16.58
C GLU A 240 -9.20 1.00 -15.48
N TRP A 241 -9.77 0.44 -14.44
CA TRP A 241 -9.05 0.15 -13.20
C TRP A 241 -8.24 -1.14 -13.28
N SER A 242 -8.79 -2.17 -13.89
CA SER A 242 -8.07 -3.41 -14.17
C SER A 242 -8.68 -4.08 -15.40
N SER A 243 -7.83 -4.54 -16.28
CA SER A 243 -8.20 -5.28 -17.48
C SER A 243 -7.39 -6.55 -17.57
N LYS A 244 -7.89 -7.55 -18.31
CA LYS A 244 -7.11 -8.73 -18.67
C LYS A 244 -5.88 -8.27 -19.43
N GLY A 245 -4.70 -8.71 -18.97
CA GLY A 245 -3.42 -8.32 -19.56
C GLY A 245 -3.10 -9.15 -20.80
N ASP A 246 -2.50 -8.51 -21.80
CA ASP A 246 -1.89 -9.19 -22.94
C ASP A 246 -0.47 -9.67 -22.56
N SER A 247 -0.34 -10.98 -22.30
CA SER A 247 0.93 -11.60 -21.93
C SER A 247 2.00 -11.52 -23.04
N ILE A 248 1.60 -11.37 -24.31
CA ILE A 248 2.53 -11.19 -25.45
C ILE A 248 3.15 -9.80 -25.36
N ALA A 249 2.34 -8.76 -25.17
CA ALA A 249 2.82 -7.39 -24.95
C ALA A 249 3.71 -7.28 -23.71
N LEU A 250 3.34 -7.99 -22.64
CA LEU A 250 4.19 -8.06 -21.44
C LEU A 250 5.53 -8.71 -21.73
N ALA A 251 5.56 -9.87 -22.41
CA ALA A 251 6.80 -10.56 -22.77
C ALA A 251 7.72 -9.70 -23.65
N ALA A 252 7.15 -8.94 -24.57
CA ALA A 252 7.92 -8.01 -25.42
C ALA A 252 8.61 -6.90 -24.60
N ALA A 253 7.95 -6.38 -23.55
CA ALA A 253 8.53 -5.38 -22.65
C ALA A 253 9.75 -5.91 -21.86
N PHE A 254 9.85 -7.21 -21.68
CA PHE A 254 10.96 -7.91 -21.01
C PHE A 254 11.92 -8.59 -21.99
N SER A 255 11.95 -8.15 -23.27
CA SER A 255 12.89 -8.68 -24.26
C SER A 255 14.34 -8.57 -23.76
N GLY A 256 15.13 -9.65 -23.95
CA GLY A 256 16.52 -9.72 -23.48
C GLY A 256 16.69 -9.98 -21.97
N TRP A 257 15.61 -10.26 -21.24
CA TRP A 257 15.68 -10.65 -19.83
C TRP A 257 15.97 -12.14 -19.66
N HIS A 258 16.32 -12.53 -18.43
CA HIS A 258 16.60 -13.91 -18.07
C HIS A 258 15.40 -14.83 -18.40
N SER A 259 15.69 -16.05 -18.88
CA SER A 259 14.68 -17.00 -19.34
C SER A 259 13.64 -17.38 -18.28
N ALA A 260 14.00 -17.36 -17.00
CA ALA A 260 13.10 -17.59 -15.88
C ALA A 260 11.94 -16.59 -15.85
N ILE A 261 12.17 -15.31 -16.14
CA ILE A 261 11.13 -14.29 -16.19
C ILE A 261 10.17 -14.57 -17.35
N HIS A 262 10.68 -14.94 -18.51
CA HIS A 262 9.84 -15.34 -19.64
C HIS A 262 9.04 -16.63 -19.36
N ALA A 263 9.61 -17.56 -18.62
CA ALA A 263 8.89 -18.78 -18.22
C ALA A 263 7.68 -18.45 -17.32
N ILE A 264 7.84 -17.54 -16.36
CA ILE A 264 6.73 -17.06 -15.52
C ILE A 264 5.69 -16.30 -16.32
N ILE A 265 6.11 -15.38 -17.21
CA ILE A 265 5.16 -14.62 -18.03
C ILE A 265 4.26 -15.56 -18.84
N ARG A 266 4.84 -16.64 -19.40
CA ARG A 266 4.08 -17.66 -20.14
C ARG A 266 3.21 -18.54 -19.23
N ALA A 267 3.75 -18.99 -18.09
CA ALA A 267 3.00 -19.85 -17.17
C ALA A 267 1.76 -19.16 -16.60
N ALA A 268 1.84 -17.83 -16.40
CA ALA A 268 0.74 -17.01 -15.91
C ALA A 268 -0.06 -16.31 -17.03
N ALA A 269 -0.02 -16.80 -18.26
CA ALA A 269 -0.56 -16.07 -19.44
C ALA A 269 -2.01 -15.59 -19.26
N ASP A 270 -2.87 -16.41 -18.64
CA ASP A 270 -4.29 -16.11 -18.43
C ASP A 270 -4.58 -15.34 -17.12
N GLU A 271 -3.62 -15.26 -16.22
CA GLU A 271 -3.74 -14.64 -14.89
C GLU A 271 -3.32 -13.17 -14.87
N TRP A 272 -2.64 -12.69 -15.91
CA TRP A 272 -2.18 -11.30 -15.92
C TRP A 272 -3.33 -10.32 -15.98
N THR A 273 -3.35 -9.42 -15.01
CA THR A 273 -4.15 -8.19 -15.03
C THR A 273 -3.23 -6.99 -15.11
N PHE A 274 -3.64 -5.92 -15.80
CA PHE A 274 -2.87 -4.70 -15.83
C PHE A 274 -3.59 -3.55 -15.11
N TRP A 275 -2.81 -2.72 -14.44
CA TRP A 275 -3.28 -1.65 -13.57
C TRP A 275 -2.51 -0.38 -13.91
N PRO A 276 -3.14 0.61 -14.54
CA PRO A 276 -2.48 1.89 -14.76
C PRO A 276 -2.17 2.55 -13.41
N LEU A 277 -0.96 3.05 -13.28
CA LEU A 277 -0.52 3.67 -12.04
C LEU A 277 -0.82 5.17 -12.07
N PHE A 278 -1.69 5.59 -11.16
CA PHE A 278 -2.00 6.99 -10.92
C PHE A 278 -1.37 7.46 -9.61
N GLN A 279 -1.05 8.75 -9.55
CA GLN A 279 -0.56 9.40 -8.35
C GLN A 279 -1.27 10.73 -8.12
N ILE A 280 -1.24 11.19 -6.88
CA ILE A 280 -1.72 12.51 -6.51
C ILE A 280 -0.51 13.44 -6.39
N ASN A 281 -0.42 14.43 -7.26
CA ASN A 281 0.70 15.39 -7.28
C ASN A 281 0.63 16.43 -6.17
N ARG A 282 -0.57 16.68 -5.64
CA ARG A 282 -0.80 17.61 -4.53
C ARG A 282 -1.52 16.88 -3.41
N PRO A 283 -0.77 16.18 -2.53
CA PRO A 283 -1.37 15.50 -1.38
C PRO A 283 -2.16 16.48 -0.51
N ARG A 284 -3.30 16.05 -0.03
CA ARG A 284 -4.18 16.86 0.81
C ARG A 284 -4.91 15.95 1.80
N PHE A 285 -4.80 16.27 3.08
CA PHE A 285 -5.50 15.53 4.13
C PHE A 285 -6.76 16.23 4.61
N ILE A 286 -6.80 17.55 4.61
CA ILE A 286 -7.90 18.33 5.16
C ILE A 286 -8.68 19.01 4.05
N LEU A 287 -10.01 18.82 4.05
CA LEU A 287 -10.97 19.49 3.19
C LEU A 287 -11.96 20.29 4.07
N GLY A 288 -11.71 21.61 4.20
CA GLY A 288 -12.48 22.42 5.16
C GLY A 288 -12.27 21.96 6.61
N ASP A 289 -13.28 22.14 7.47
CA ASP A 289 -13.12 21.97 8.92
C ASP A 289 -13.51 20.57 9.43
N ARG A 290 -14.24 19.78 8.63
CA ARG A 290 -14.89 18.55 9.09
C ARG A 290 -14.68 17.34 8.18
N ILE A 291 -13.82 17.46 7.17
CA ILE A 291 -13.56 16.37 6.23
C ILE A 291 -12.06 16.11 6.18
N VAL A 292 -11.67 14.86 6.40
CA VAL A 292 -10.28 14.40 6.40
C VAL A 292 -10.14 13.27 5.37
N LEU A 293 -9.15 13.36 4.50
CA LEU A 293 -8.79 12.28 3.56
C LEU A 293 -7.67 11.42 4.14
N LEU A 294 -7.72 10.11 3.92
CA LEU A 294 -6.70 9.16 4.37
C LEU A 294 -6.29 8.20 3.24
N GLY A 295 -5.06 7.74 3.29
CA GLY A 295 -4.50 6.80 2.33
C GLY A 295 -4.53 7.34 0.89
N ASP A 296 -4.87 6.49 -0.07
CA ASP A 296 -4.87 6.86 -1.49
C ASP A 296 -5.82 8.02 -1.83
N ALA A 297 -6.86 8.26 -1.02
CA ALA A 297 -7.72 9.42 -1.18
C ALA A 297 -6.96 10.74 -0.93
N ALA A 298 -5.96 10.73 -0.05
CA ALA A 298 -5.15 11.90 0.30
C ALA A 298 -3.88 12.02 -0.58
N HIS A 299 -3.21 10.90 -0.87
CA HIS A 299 -1.84 10.91 -1.39
C HIS A 299 -1.46 9.67 -2.22
N ALA A 300 -2.35 9.12 -3.04
CA ALA A 300 -1.99 7.98 -3.89
C ALA A 300 -0.62 8.16 -4.53
N MET A 301 0.25 7.17 -4.37
CA MET A 301 1.66 7.22 -4.77
C MET A 301 2.05 6.00 -5.60
N THR A 302 3.14 6.13 -6.34
CA THR A 302 3.70 5.01 -7.10
C THR A 302 4.22 3.90 -6.18
N PRO A 303 4.15 2.61 -6.59
CA PRO A 303 4.48 1.47 -5.72
C PRO A 303 5.98 1.25 -5.51
N PHE A 304 6.85 2.10 -6.02
CA PHE A 304 8.30 1.88 -5.97
C PHE A 304 8.91 1.85 -4.56
N ALA A 305 8.23 2.40 -3.56
CA ALA A 305 8.64 2.30 -2.16
C ALA A 305 7.92 1.17 -1.41
N ALA A 306 6.94 0.50 -2.02
CA ALA A 306 6.06 -0.50 -1.39
C ALA A 306 5.38 0.00 -0.09
N GLN A 307 5.01 1.29 -0.03
CA GLN A 307 4.52 1.94 1.20
C GLN A 307 3.05 2.39 1.15
N GLY A 308 2.31 2.17 0.06
CA GLY A 308 0.92 2.69 -0.05
C GLY A 308 0.03 2.26 1.11
N SER A 309 -0.04 0.96 1.38
CA SER A 309 -0.84 0.43 2.51
C SER A 309 -0.27 0.83 3.87
N ALA A 310 1.06 0.85 4.02
CA ALA A 310 1.70 1.27 5.26
C ALA A 310 1.39 2.73 5.59
N MET A 311 1.42 3.61 4.59
CA MET A 311 1.06 5.02 4.76
C MET A 311 -0.40 5.21 5.15
N ALA A 312 -1.33 4.42 4.58
CA ALA A 312 -2.74 4.45 4.97
C ALA A 312 -2.95 4.02 6.42
N ILE A 313 -2.21 3.00 6.89
CA ILE A 313 -2.22 2.54 8.29
C ILE A 313 -1.63 3.62 9.21
N GLU A 314 -0.49 4.21 8.84
CA GLU A 314 0.12 5.32 9.60
C GLU A 314 -0.82 6.52 9.72
N ASP A 315 -1.44 6.96 8.61
CA ASP A 315 -2.38 8.09 8.59
C ASP A 315 -3.52 7.89 9.58
N SER A 316 -4.11 6.69 9.56
CA SER A 316 -5.24 6.31 10.39
C SER A 316 -4.90 6.38 11.87
N CYS A 317 -3.77 5.80 12.27
CA CYS A 317 -3.31 5.83 13.66
C CYS A 317 -2.88 7.24 14.09
N ALA A 318 -2.18 7.98 13.23
CA ALA A 318 -1.76 9.35 13.53
C ALA A 318 -2.95 10.30 13.72
N LEU A 319 -4.00 10.16 12.90
CA LEU A 319 -5.24 10.93 13.06
C LEU A 319 -5.92 10.64 14.40
N ALA A 320 -6.07 9.36 14.74
CA ALA A 320 -6.69 8.97 16.01
C ALA A 320 -5.94 9.53 17.23
N VAL A 321 -4.61 9.52 17.19
CA VAL A 321 -3.77 10.12 18.23
C VAL A 321 -3.93 11.65 18.25
N ALA A 322 -3.94 12.32 17.10
CA ALA A 322 -4.10 13.76 17.04
C ALA A 322 -5.42 14.21 17.66
N LEU A 323 -6.53 13.51 17.33
CA LEU A 323 -7.87 13.85 17.83
C LEU A 323 -8.05 13.56 19.32
N SER A 324 -7.31 12.61 19.91
CA SER A 324 -7.44 12.21 21.31
C SER A 324 -6.60 13.04 22.29
N ARG A 325 -5.62 13.83 21.83
CA ARG A 325 -4.61 14.51 22.65
C ARG A 325 -4.70 16.03 22.66
N ASP A 326 -5.57 16.61 21.84
CA ASP A 326 -5.54 18.04 21.65
C ASP A 326 -6.51 18.78 22.56
N GLU A 327 -5.99 19.37 23.63
CA GLU A 327 -6.72 20.26 24.54
C GLU A 327 -7.14 21.58 23.84
N ALA A 328 -6.43 21.99 22.79
CA ALA A 328 -6.77 23.18 21.98
C ALA A 328 -7.90 22.93 20.97
N GLY A 329 -8.39 21.69 20.92
CA GLY A 329 -9.50 21.29 20.06
C GLY A 329 -9.09 20.81 18.66
N TRP A 330 -10.02 20.23 17.94
CA TRP A 330 -9.79 19.56 16.66
C TRP A 330 -9.20 20.42 15.55
N PRO A 331 -9.53 21.70 15.37
CA PRO A 331 -8.88 22.52 14.34
C PRO A 331 -7.36 22.57 14.48
N ALA A 332 -6.83 22.73 15.68
CA ALA A 332 -5.40 22.73 15.95
C ALA A 332 -4.78 21.33 15.77
N ALA A 333 -5.48 20.28 16.24
CA ALA A 333 -5.09 18.90 16.04
C ALA A 333 -4.96 18.54 14.56
N LEU A 334 -5.96 18.87 13.75
CA LEU A 334 -5.99 18.60 12.32
C LEU A 334 -4.92 19.40 11.57
N ALA A 335 -4.64 20.63 11.97
CA ALA A 335 -3.56 21.43 11.38
C ALA A 335 -2.19 20.79 11.62
N ARG A 336 -1.90 20.30 12.86
CA ARG A 336 -0.67 19.56 13.17
C ARG A 336 -0.59 18.26 12.38
N PHE A 337 -1.62 17.43 12.43
CA PHE A 337 -1.74 16.20 11.67
C PHE A 337 -1.43 16.42 10.19
N ASN A 338 -2.06 17.41 9.57
CA ASN A 338 -1.84 17.75 8.15
C ASN A 338 -0.37 18.09 7.86
N LYS A 339 0.24 18.94 8.68
CA LYS A 339 1.65 19.35 8.54
C LYS A 339 2.59 18.14 8.62
N GLU A 340 2.41 17.29 9.63
CA GLU A 340 3.25 16.11 9.87
C GLU A 340 3.09 15.08 8.76
N ARG A 341 1.85 14.79 8.36
CA ARG A 341 1.59 13.77 7.33
C ARG A 341 2.05 14.23 5.95
N LEU A 342 1.89 15.49 5.58
CA LEU A 342 2.42 16.02 4.33
C LEU A 342 3.95 15.90 4.26
N ALA A 343 4.67 16.20 5.34
CA ALA A 343 6.12 16.03 5.41
C ALA A 343 6.53 14.55 5.27
N ARG A 344 5.78 13.64 5.93
CA ARG A 344 6.00 12.19 5.85
C ARG A 344 5.79 11.66 4.43
N VAL A 345 4.66 12.00 3.81
CA VAL A 345 4.33 11.64 2.42
C VAL A 345 5.41 12.13 1.45
N ALA A 346 5.87 13.37 1.58
CA ALA A 346 6.94 13.92 0.74
C ALA A 346 8.25 13.12 0.87
N SER A 347 8.59 12.67 2.09
CA SER A 347 9.80 11.86 2.33
C SER A 347 9.68 10.47 1.70
N VAL A 348 8.53 9.81 1.85
CA VAL A 348 8.27 8.50 1.24
C VAL A 348 8.21 8.58 -0.28
N ALA A 349 7.61 9.61 -0.85
CA ALA A 349 7.57 9.85 -2.29
C ALA A 349 8.97 10.05 -2.88
N ARG A 350 9.86 10.80 -2.18
CA ARG A 350 11.28 10.93 -2.58
C ARG A 350 12.00 9.59 -2.57
N ARG A 351 11.77 8.74 -1.56
CA ARG A 351 12.32 7.39 -1.54
C ARG A 351 11.81 6.55 -2.71
N GLY A 352 10.52 6.62 -3.01
CA GLY A 352 9.94 5.95 -4.19
C GLY A 352 10.58 6.41 -5.50
N SER A 353 10.83 7.70 -5.65
CA SER A 353 11.51 8.26 -6.83
C SER A 353 12.96 7.78 -6.95
N LEU A 354 13.69 7.69 -5.85
CA LEU A 354 15.04 7.13 -5.82
C LEU A 354 15.05 5.65 -6.19
N ASN A 355 14.13 4.86 -5.64
CA ASN A 355 14.00 3.44 -5.99
C ASN A 355 13.65 3.27 -7.47
N ARG A 356 12.71 4.06 -8.02
CA ARG A 356 12.39 4.06 -9.44
C ARG A 356 13.62 4.33 -10.30
N PHE A 357 14.39 5.35 -9.95
CA PHE A 357 15.65 5.65 -10.66
C PHE A 357 16.60 4.45 -10.61
N ALA A 358 16.86 3.89 -9.43
CA ALA A 358 17.75 2.75 -9.27
C ALA A 358 17.26 1.51 -10.03
N TYR A 359 15.95 1.24 -10.02
CA TYR A 359 15.36 0.05 -10.65
C TYR A 359 15.37 0.13 -12.18
N HIS A 360 15.17 1.34 -12.75
CA HIS A 360 14.99 1.54 -14.18
C HIS A 360 16.24 2.07 -14.91
N THR A 361 17.32 2.29 -14.19
CA THR A 361 18.58 2.80 -14.75
C THR A 361 19.17 1.82 -15.77
N ALA A 362 19.78 2.36 -16.83
CA ALA A 362 20.33 1.61 -17.96
C ALA A 362 21.73 2.10 -18.35
N GLY A 363 22.43 1.34 -19.22
CA GLY A 363 23.73 1.71 -19.76
C GLY A 363 24.80 1.89 -18.69
N PRO A 364 25.72 2.87 -18.84
CA PRO A 364 26.81 3.11 -17.88
C PRO A 364 26.32 3.37 -16.45
N LEU A 365 25.18 4.03 -16.30
CA LEU A 365 24.58 4.28 -14.98
C LEU A 365 24.14 2.98 -14.30
N ALA A 366 23.67 1.98 -15.05
CA ALA A 366 23.33 0.67 -14.50
C ALA A 366 24.59 -0.07 -14.02
N LEU A 367 25.72 0.05 -14.72
CA LEU A 367 26.99 -0.51 -14.27
C LEU A 367 27.44 0.13 -12.94
N GLY A 368 27.39 1.45 -12.83
CA GLY A 368 27.70 2.17 -11.60
C GLY A 368 26.77 1.78 -10.44
N ARG A 369 25.44 1.68 -10.69
CA ARG A 369 24.47 1.17 -9.71
C ARG A 369 24.83 -0.26 -9.29
N ASN A 370 25.10 -1.17 -10.20
CA ASN A 370 25.41 -2.57 -9.88
C ASN A 370 26.69 -2.68 -9.04
N MET A 371 27.71 -1.89 -9.36
CA MET A 371 28.94 -1.82 -8.57
C MET A 371 28.65 -1.28 -7.16
N PHE A 372 27.91 -0.18 -7.03
CA PHE A 372 27.52 0.40 -5.74
C PHE A 372 26.72 -0.60 -4.87
N LEU A 373 25.72 -1.30 -5.46
CA LEU A 373 24.90 -2.27 -4.74
C LEU A 373 25.73 -3.46 -4.23
N ARG A 374 26.76 -3.90 -4.99
CA ARG A 374 27.63 -5.01 -4.60
C ARG A 374 28.72 -4.62 -3.62
N SER A 375 29.19 -3.40 -3.64
CA SER A 375 30.31 -2.94 -2.81
C SER A 375 29.91 -2.43 -1.44
N ARG A 376 28.66 -1.98 -1.27
CA ARG A 376 28.19 -1.41 -0.02
C ARG A 376 27.66 -2.51 0.92
N PRO A 377 28.08 -2.54 2.20
CA PRO A 377 27.59 -3.49 3.18
C PRO A 377 26.06 -3.47 3.32
N PRO A 378 25.38 -4.64 3.36
CA PRO A 378 23.91 -4.72 3.49
C PRO A 378 23.34 -3.98 4.70
N GLU A 379 24.08 -3.94 5.81
CA GLU A 379 23.70 -3.27 7.07
C GLU A 379 23.51 -1.76 6.88
N ARG A 380 24.28 -1.15 5.97
CA ARG A 380 24.13 0.27 5.64
C ARG A 380 22.86 0.53 4.83
N PHE A 381 22.41 -0.42 4.00
CA PHE A 381 21.11 -0.30 3.33
C PHE A 381 19.95 -0.45 4.31
N LEU A 382 20.10 -1.32 5.32
CA LEU A 382 19.11 -1.43 6.40
C LEU A 382 19.06 -0.14 7.23
N ALA A 383 20.21 0.45 7.57
CA ALA A 383 20.28 1.71 8.28
C ALA A 383 19.61 2.88 7.52
N ASP A 384 19.73 2.90 6.19
CA ASP A 384 19.03 3.89 5.35
C ASP A 384 17.50 3.77 5.41
N LEU A 385 16.96 2.69 5.99
CA LEU A 385 15.53 2.46 6.15
C LEU A 385 15.00 2.75 7.56
N ASP A 386 15.86 3.11 8.52
CA ASP A 386 15.46 3.36 9.91
C ASP A 386 14.40 4.45 10.04
N TRP A 387 14.57 5.57 9.35
CA TRP A 387 13.60 6.66 9.34
C TRP A 387 12.24 6.23 8.77
N LEU A 388 12.22 5.20 7.91
CA LEU A 388 11.02 4.69 7.24
C LEU A 388 10.37 3.59 8.08
N TYR A 389 11.11 2.55 8.43
CA TYR A 389 10.61 1.36 9.10
C TYR A 389 10.50 1.51 10.62
N GLY A 390 11.34 2.37 11.22
CA GLY A 390 11.28 2.72 12.64
C GLY A 390 10.19 3.74 12.99
N TYR A 391 9.50 4.33 11.99
CA TYR A 391 8.42 5.28 12.25
C TYR A 391 7.21 4.59 12.88
N ASP A 392 6.73 5.08 14.02
CA ASP A 392 5.65 4.47 14.80
C ASP A 392 4.28 5.16 14.65
N GLY A 393 4.21 6.22 13.85
CA GLY A 393 2.96 6.93 13.52
C GLY A 393 2.31 7.68 14.66
N THR A 394 2.83 7.59 15.88
CA THR A 394 2.14 8.07 17.09
C THR A 394 2.82 9.26 17.75
N GLY A 395 3.98 9.68 17.25
CA GLY A 395 4.81 10.71 17.89
C GLY A 395 5.37 10.27 19.25
N PHE A 396 5.22 9.01 19.63
CA PHE A 396 5.95 8.42 20.72
C PHE A 396 7.40 8.20 20.24
N ARG A 397 8.30 9.09 20.61
CA ARG A 397 9.68 8.69 20.75
C ARG A 397 9.69 7.68 21.89
N SER A 398 10.12 6.46 21.64
CA SER A 398 10.57 5.57 22.68
C SER A 398 11.77 6.24 23.36
N ASN A 399 11.50 7.08 24.33
CA ASN A 399 12.45 7.32 25.40
C ASN A 399 12.21 6.14 26.35
N GLU A 400 13.08 5.19 26.28
CA GLU A 400 13.60 4.26 27.27
C GLU A 400 14.02 2.95 26.64
#